data_8db55d12646a0d08121566903528e3bb
#
_entry.id   8db55d12646a0d08121566903528e3bb
#
_cell.length_a   1.000
_cell.length_b   1.000
_cell.length_c   1.000
_cell.angle_alpha   90.00
_cell.angle_beta   90.00
_cell.angle_gamma   90.00
#
_symmetry.space_group_name_H-M   'P 1'
#
loop_
_entity.id
_entity.type
_entity.pdbx_description
1 polymer ?
#
loop_
_entity_poly.entity_id
_entity_poly.type
_entity_poly.pdbx_seq_one_letter_code
_entity_poly.pdbx_strand_id
1 'polypeptide(L)'
;KLFDVLNDKNELVALYNGDEMREFYDDWDFSDIGRFRQLCRMTQNAEICCKNDIIAICDFVCPKNLYRDFFQPDLTIWMDTIKESKYEDTNQLFEEPDKYDVRIIDFEQNEIENVIRLINAKRHICN
;
A
#
# COMPACT_ATOMS: atom_id res chain seq x y z
N LYS A 1 -6.73 -0.27 -10.86
CA LYS A 1 -8.12 -0.79 -10.95
C LYS A 1 -8.96 -0.44 -9.73
N LEU A 2 -8.49 -0.74 -8.52
CA LEU A 2 -9.23 -0.42 -7.28
C LEU A 2 -9.53 1.07 -7.17
N PHE A 3 -8.54 1.91 -7.45
CA PHE A 3 -8.71 3.37 -7.44
C PHE A 3 -9.83 3.78 -8.40
N ASP A 4 -9.81 3.27 -9.62
CA ASP A 4 -10.80 3.63 -10.64
C ASP A 4 -12.21 3.22 -10.23
N VAL A 5 -12.36 2.01 -9.68
CA VAL A 5 -13.67 1.52 -9.23
C VAL A 5 -14.20 2.36 -8.07
N LEU A 6 -13.37 2.69 -7.10
CA LEU A 6 -13.77 3.53 -5.97
C LEU A 6 -14.12 4.95 -6.42
N ASN A 7 -13.32 5.50 -7.33
CA ASN A 7 -13.57 6.83 -7.89
C ASN A 7 -14.90 6.86 -8.66
N ASP A 8 -15.20 5.83 -9.43
CA ASP A 8 -16.46 5.70 -10.18
C ASP A 8 -17.67 5.57 -9.24
N LYS A 9 -17.47 5.07 -8.03
CA LYS A 9 -18.51 4.99 -7.00
C LYS A 9 -18.65 6.29 -6.18
N ASN A 10 -17.99 7.36 -6.61
CA ASN A 10 -17.97 8.66 -5.93
C ASN A 10 -17.34 8.64 -4.53
N GLU A 11 -16.49 7.67 -4.27
CA GLU A 11 -15.70 7.65 -3.04
C GLU A 11 -14.54 8.64 -3.13
N LEU A 12 -14.22 9.30 -2.02
CA LEU A 12 -13.03 10.12 -1.93
C LEU A 12 -11.83 9.18 -1.74
N VAL A 13 -10.95 9.13 -2.74
CA VAL A 13 -9.83 8.19 -2.77
C VAL A 13 -8.58 8.87 -3.31
N ALA A 14 -7.43 8.57 -2.72
CA ALA A 14 -6.11 9.01 -3.17
C ALA A 14 -5.22 7.80 -3.38
N LEU A 15 -4.40 7.84 -4.42
CA LEU A 15 -3.44 6.78 -4.74
C LEU A 15 -2.02 7.32 -4.61
N TYR A 16 -1.22 6.66 -3.81
CA TYR A 16 0.21 6.96 -3.62
C TYR A 16 1.02 5.76 -4.07
N ASN A 17 1.82 5.94 -5.12
CA ASN A 17 2.72 4.93 -5.66
C ASN A 17 4.14 5.22 -5.22
N GLY A 18 4.87 4.17 -4.81
CA GLY A 18 6.22 4.31 -4.28
C GLY A 18 7.22 4.89 -5.28
N ASP A 19 7.21 4.41 -6.51
CA ASP A 19 8.13 4.90 -7.55
C ASP A 19 7.84 6.37 -7.91
N GLU A 20 6.57 6.74 -8.03
CA GLU A 20 6.16 8.12 -8.29
C GLU A 20 6.60 9.04 -7.15
N MET A 21 6.49 8.58 -5.91
CA MET A 21 6.92 9.36 -4.74
C MET A 21 8.43 9.58 -4.75
N ARG A 22 9.21 8.56 -5.09
CA ARG A 22 10.67 8.68 -5.20
C ARG A 22 11.06 9.64 -6.31
N GLU A 23 10.37 9.60 -7.44
CA GLU A 23 10.59 10.52 -8.54
C GLU A 23 10.28 11.97 -8.14
N PHE A 24 9.16 12.19 -7.45
CA PHE A 24 8.76 13.51 -6.99
C PHE A 24 9.78 14.13 -6.05
N TYR A 25 10.34 13.35 -5.11
CA TYR A 25 11.34 13.83 -4.16
C TYR A 25 12.77 13.70 -4.66
N ASP A 26 12.97 13.12 -5.85
CA ASP A 26 14.30 12.81 -6.40
C ASP A 26 15.13 12.03 -5.37
N ASP A 27 14.52 11.00 -4.78
CA ASP A 27 15.10 10.23 -3.67
C ASP A 27 15.06 8.74 -3.98
N TRP A 28 16.13 8.24 -4.60
CA TRP A 28 16.29 6.84 -4.95
C TRP A 28 17.26 6.14 -4.00
N ASP A 29 17.32 6.62 -2.76
CA ASP A 29 18.14 6.04 -1.70
C ASP A 29 17.47 4.79 -1.13
N PHE A 30 18.03 3.62 -1.42
CA PHE A 30 17.56 2.32 -0.94
C PHE A 30 18.31 1.84 0.30
N SER A 31 19.10 2.69 0.96
CA SER A 31 19.66 2.38 2.27
C SER A 31 18.54 2.29 3.32
N ASP A 32 18.87 1.79 4.51
CA ASP A 32 17.89 1.69 5.59
C ASP A 32 17.26 3.05 5.92
N ILE A 33 18.07 4.11 5.94
CA ILE A 33 17.59 5.48 6.19
C ILE A 33 16.67 5.95 5.06
N GLY A 34 17.07 5.70 3.81
CA GLY A 34 16.26 6.07 2.64
C GLY A 34 14.92 5.34 2.60
N ARG A 35 14.92 4.06 2.92
CA ARG A 35 13.69 3.27 2.98
C ARG A 35 12.78 3.72 4.13
N PHE A 36 13.35 4.07 5.26
CA PHE A 36 12.59 4.62 6.39
C PHE A 36 11.99 5.98 6.05
N ARG A 37 12.75 6.82 5.36
CA ARG A 37 12.26 8.13 4.90
C ARG A 37 11.07 7.98 3.95
N GLN A 38 11.12 7.01 3.03
CA GLN A 38 10.01 6.69 2.14
C GLN A 38 8.77 6.21 2.94
N LEU A 39 8.99 5.35 3.91
CA LEU A 39 7.93 4.86 4.80
C LEU A 39 7.25 6.01 5.54
N CYS A 40 8.03 6.97 6.05
CA CYS A 40 7.49 8.13 6.74
C CYS A 40 6.62 8.99 5.83
N ARG A 41 7.03 9.20 4.58
CA ARG A 41 6.26 9.96 3.59
C ARG A 41 4.92 9.29 3.31
N MET A 42 4.93 7.97 3.08
CA MET A 42 3.70 7.20 2.88
C MET A 42 2.77 7.29 4.08
N THR A 43 3.33 7.10 5.27
CA THR A 43 2.55 7.13 6.51
C THR A 43 1.90 8.48 6.72
N GLN A 44 2.63 9.57 6.51
CA GLN A 44 2.11 10.93 6.67
C GLN A 44 0.96 11.21 5.70
N ASN A 45 1.12 10.83 4.43
CA ASN A 45 0.07 11.02 3.44
C ASN A 45 -1.17 10.20 3.76
N ALA A 46 -1.00 8.96 4.19
CA ALA A 46 -2.11 8.10 4.60
C ALA A 46 -2.85 8.68 5.81
N GLU A 47 -2.13 9.18 6.81
CA GLU A 47 -2.72 9.78 7.99
C GLU A 47 -3.56 11.02 7.67
N ILE A 48 -3.06 11.87 6.79
CA ILE A 48 -3.79 13.07 6.34
C ILE A 48 -5.09 12.65 5.65
N CYS A 49 -5.04 11.65 4.79
CA CYS A 49 -6.23 11.13 4.13
C CYS A 49 -7.24 10.59 5.13
N CYS A 50 -6.80 9.78 6.08
CA CYS A 50 -7.68 9.18 7.09
C CYS A 50 -8.38 10.23 7.94
N LYS A 51 -7.68 11.31 8.29
CA LYS A 51 -8.28 12.41 9.07
C LYS A 51 -9.33 13.18 8.29
N ASN A 52 -9.35 13.08 6.98
CA ASN A 52 -10.29 13.78 6.11
C ASN A 52 -11.29 12.83 5.44
N ASP A 53 -11.44 11.61 5.96
CA ASP A 53 -12.34 10.57 5.43
C ASP A 53 -12.05 10.23 3.96
N ILE A 54 -10.78 10.29 3.57
CA ILE A 54 -10.31 9.91 2.24
C ILE A 54 -9.66 8.53 2.34
N ILE A 55 -10.04 7.63 1.44
CA ILE A 55 -9.40 6.31 1.34
C ILE A 55 -8.01 6.49 0.72
N ALA A 56 -6.97 6.12 1.44
CA ALA A 56 -5.61 6.16 0.93
C ALA A 56 -5.21 4.76 0.43
N ILE A 57 -4.89 4.66 -0.85
CA ILE A 57 -4.31 3.46 -1.44
C ILE A 57 -2.81 3.71 -1.54
N CYS A 58 -2.02 2.98 -0.76
CA CYS A 58 -0.57 3.12 -0.73
C CYS A 58 0.06 1.89 -1.39
N ASP A 59 0.59 2.08 -2.59
CA ASP A 59 1.18 1.03 -3.42
C ASP A 59 2.70 1.18 -3.39
N PHE A 60 3.36 0.44 -2.53
CA PHE A 60 4.82 0.46 -2.41
C PHE A 60 5.33 -0.87 -1.85
N VAL A 61 6.62 -1.13 -2.01
CA VAL A 61 7.19 -2.44 -1.67
C VAL A 61 7.10 -2.75 -0.18
N CYS A 62 7.51 -1.82 0.66
CA CYS A 62 7.49 -1.98 2.13
C CYS A 62 8.03 -3.37 2.54
N PRO A 63 9.35 -3.64 2.37
CA PRO A 63 9.86 -5.01 2.27
C PRO A 63 9.91 -5.78 3.58
N LYS A 64 9.79 -5.13 4.72
CA LYS A 64 9.93 -5.79 6.04
C LYS A 64 8.64 -5.73 6.84
N ASN A 65 8.36 -6.79 7.59
CA ASN A 65 7.21 -6.82 8.49
C ASN A 65 7.25 -5.70 9.52
N LEU A 66 8.43 -5.35 10.02
CA LEU A 66 8.60 -4.22 10.93
C LEU A 66 8.11 -2.91 10.33
N TYR A 67 8.36 -2.68 9.05
CA TYR A 67 7.91 -1.47 8.34
C TYR A 67 6.40 -1.47 8.16
N ARG A 68 5.82 -2.63 7.86
CA ARG A 68 4.37 -2.79 7.72
C ARG A 68 3.66 -2.53 9.04
N ASP A 69 4.24 -3.02 10.14
CA ASP A 69 3.72 -2.76 11.49
C ASP A 69 3.79 -1.27 11.84
N PHE A 70 4.86 -0.58 11.44
CA PHE A 70 4.99 0.88 11.63
C PHE A 70 3.93 1.63 10.85
N PHE A 71 3.67 1.24 9.61
CA PHE A 71 2.68 1.87 8.74
C PHE A 71 1.25 1.71 9.29
N GLN A 72 0.95 0.60 9.93
CA GLN A 72 -0.35 0.29 10.54
C GLN A 72 -1.52 0.42 9.53
N PRO A 73 -1.52 -0.36 8.45
CA PRO A 73 -2.61 -0.30 7.48
C PRO A 73 -3.91 -0.82 8.08
N ASP A 74 -5.03 -0.22 7.68
CA ASP A 74 -6.36 -0.75 8.02
C ASP A 74 -6.66 -2.02 7.23
N LEU A 75 -6.12 -2.12 6.01
CA LEU A 75 -6.29 -3.25 5.13
C LEU A 75 -5.00 -3.48 4.35
N THR A 76 -4.53 -4.71 4.33
CA THR A 76 -3.33 -5.10 3.58
C THR A 76 -3.69 -6.03 2.44
N ILE A 77 -3.30 -5.64 1.23
CA ILE A 77 -3.40 -6.47 0.03
C ILE A 77 -1.98 -6.86 -0.37
N TRP A 78 -1.69 -8.14 -0.28
CA TRP A 78 -0.40 -8.66 -0.71
C TRP A 78 -0.44 -8.99 -2.21
N MET A 79 0.27 -8.17 -2.99
CA MET A 79 0.42 -8.39 -4.43
C MET A 79 1.59 -9.34 -4.65
N ASP A 80 1.31 -10.64 -4.70
CA ASP A 80 2.30 -11.71 -4.86
C ASP A 80 2.30 -12.22 -6.31
N THR A 81 2.30 -11.28 -7.26
CA THR A 81 2.23 -11.58 -8.69
C THR A 81 3.61 -11.61 -9.35
N ILE A 82 4.61 -10.96 -8.73
CA ILE A 82 5.98 -10.87 -9.21
C ILE A 82 6.90 -11.43 -8.13
N LYS A 83 7.70 -12.42 -8.47
CA LYS A 83 8.60 -13.07 -7.51
C LYS A 83 9.85 -12.26 -7.23
N GLU A 84 10.28 -11.43 -8.19
CA GLU A 84 11.45 -10.56 -8.05
C GLU A 84 11.14 -9.18 -8.60
N SER A 85 11.59 -8.14 -7.88
CA SER A 85 11.50 -6.78 -8.39
C SER A 85 12.72 -6.48 -9.28
N LYS A 86 12.68 -5.35 -9.99
CA LYS A 86 13.83 -4.87 -10.77
C LYS A 86 14.97 -4.36 -9.88
N TYR A 87 14.77 -4.26 -8.58
CA TYR A 87 15.76 -3.76 -7.61
C TYR A 87 16.29 -4.93 -6.79
N GLU A 88 17.54 -5.34 -7.02
CA GLU A 88 18.19 -6.50 -6.38
C GLU A 88 18.23 -6.35 -4.85
N ASP A 89 18.59 -5.17 -4.36
CA ASP A 89 18.65 -4.92 -2.91
C ASP A 89 17.29 -5.15 -2.23
N THR A 90 16.21 -4.77 -2.91
CA THR A 90 14.86 -4.99 -2.42
C THR A 90 14.52 -6.48 -2.37
N ASN A 91 14.93 -7.25 -3.38
CA ASN A 91 14.69 -8.69 -3.43
C ASN A 91 15.33 -9.41 -2.25
N GLN A 92 16.54 -8.98 -1.86
CA GLN A 92 17.27 -9.58 -0.73
C GLN A 92 16.66 -9.24 0.62
N LEU A 93 16.02 -8.07 0.74
CA LEU A 93 15.42 -7.58 1.98
C LEU A 93 13.98 -7.99 2.17
N PHE A 94 13.32 -8.45 1.10
CA PHE A 94 11.88 -8.70 1.14
C PHE A 94 11.54 -9.87 2.06
N GLU A 95 10.68 -9.60 3.03
CA GLU A 95 10.05 -10.60 3.89
C GLU A 95 8.61 -10.79 3.45
N GLU A 96 8.14 -12.02 3.37
CA GLU A 96 6.73 -12.26 3.09
C GLU A 96 5.88 -11.66 4.22
N PRO A 97 4.74 -11.01 3.88
CA PRO A 97 3.85 -10.48 4.90
C PRO A 97 3.36 -11.57 5.85
N ASP A 98 3.54 -11.36 7.15
CA ASP A 98 3.01 -12.25 8.19
C ASP A 98 1.52 -11.99 8.45
N LYS A 99 1.03 -10.80 8.07
CA LYS A 99 -0.37 -10.40 8.20
C LYS A 99 -0.84 -9.77 6.89
N TYR A 100 -1.95 -10.25 6.37
CA TYR A 100 -2.59 -9.67 5.19
C TYR A 100 -4.07 -10.06 5.18
N ASP A 101 -4.88 -9.24 4.49
CA ASP A 101 -6.32 -9.48 4.36
C ASP A 101 -6.65 -10.17 3.04
N VAL A 102 -5.91 -9.84 1.98
CA VAL A 102 -6.09 -10.42 0.65
C VAL A 102 -4.71 -10.69 0.04
N ARG A 103 -4.54 -11.85 -0.57
CA ARG A 103 -3.35 -12.20 -1.33
C ARG A 103 -3.72 -12.41 -2.79
N ILE A 104 -3.06 -11.72 -3.69
CA ILE A 104 -3.28 -11.81 -5.13
C ILE A 104 -2.04 -12.44 -5.76
N ILE A 105 -2.19 -13.63 -6.33
CA ILE A 105 -1.08 -14.38 -6.92
C ILE A 105 -1.08 -14.34 -8.46
N ASP A 106 -2.14 -13.81 -9.06
CA ASP A 106 -2.34 -13.76 -10.50
C ASP A 106 -3.07 -12.46 -10.86
N PHE A 107 -2.58 -11.75 -11.88
CA PHE A 107 -3.21 -10.51 -12.36
C PHE A 107 -4.65 -10.70 -12.87
N GLU A 108 -5.01 -11.92 -13.27
CA GLU A 108 -6.38 -12.23 -13.69
C GLU A 108 -7.33 -12.46 -12.51
N GLN A 109 -6.78 -12.68 -11.31
CA GLN A 109 -7.57 -12.84 -10.09
C GLN A 109 -8.30 -11.53 -9.77
N ASN A 110 -9.62 -11.60 -9.70
CA ASN A 110 -10.45 -10.42 -9.44
C ASN A 110 -10.95 -10.44 -8.00
N GLU A 111 -10.34 -9.61 -7.15
CA GLU A 111 -10.69 -9.46 -5.74
C GLU A 111 -11.28 -8.08 -5.42
N ILE A 112 -11.58 -7.28 -6.43
CA ILE A 112 -12.02 -5.90 -6.23
C ILE A 112 -13.27 -5.82 -5.37
N GLU A 113 -14.28 -6.63 -5.66
CA GLU A 113 -15.52 -6.65 -4.87
C GLU A 113 -15.28 -7.08 -3.43
N ASN A 114 -14.41 -8.08 -3.23
CA ASN A 114 -14.02 -8.52 -1.88
C ASN A 114 -13.29 -7.40 -1.12
N VAL A 115 -12.37 -6.71 -1.78
CA VAL A 115 -11.63 -5.59 -1.18
C VAL A 115 -12.60 -4.46 -0.78
N ILE A 116 -13.53 -4.10 -1.65
CA ILE A 116 -14.53 -3.06 -1.37
C ILE A 116 -15.39 -3.47 -0.17
N ARG A 117 -15.82 -4.72 -0.10
CA ARG A 117 -16.58 -5.24 1.03
C ARG A 117 -15.79 -5.11 2.34
N LEU A 118 -14.50 -5.43 2.31
CA LEU A 118 -13.62 -5.32 3.47
C LEU A 118 -13.41 -3.86 3.89
N ILE A 119 -13.26 -2.95 2.93
CA ILE A 119 -13.15 -1.50 3.19
C ILE A 119 -14.41 -1.02 3.92
N ASN A 120 -15.57 -1.38 3.41
CA ASN A 120 -16.84 -0.96 4.00
C ASN A 120 -17.02 -1.53 5.42
N ALA A 121 -16.62 -2.78 5.65
CA ALA A 121 -16.66 -3.40 6.97
C ALA A 121 -15.78 -2.65 7.98
N LYS A 122 -14.58 -2.25 7.58
CA LYS A 122 -13.65 -1.47 8.42
C LYS A 122 -14.21 -0.10 8.76
N ARG A 123 -14.83 0.57 7.80
CA ARG A 123 -15.46 1.89 8.00
C ARG A 123 -16.58 1.85 9.02
N HIS A 124 -17.39 0.80 9.02
CA HIS A 124 -18.48 0.65 9.99
C HIS A 124 -17.97 0.44 11.42
N ILE A 125 -16.82 -0.22 11.58
CA ILE A 125 -16.22 -0.43 12.90
C ILE A 125 -15.67 0.89 13.46
N CYS A 126 -15.12 1.76 12.61
CA CYS A 126 -14.50 3.03 13.01
C CYS A 126 -15.54 4.14 13.29
N ASN A 127 -16.77 3.91 12.95
CA ASN A 127 -17.86 4.84 13.23
C ASN A 127 -18.60 4.46 14.52
#